data_253c8bc62b0335536c01e4312df21eb1
#
_entry.id   253c8bc62b0335536c01e4312df21eb1
#
_cell.length_a   1.000
_cell.length_b   1.000
_cell.length_c   1.000
_cell.angle_alpha   90.00
_cell.angle_beta   90.00
_cell.angle_gamma   90.00
#
_symmetry.space_group_name_H-M   'P 1'
#
loop_
_entity.id
_entity.type
_entity.pdbx_description
1 polymer ?
#
loop_
_entity_poly.entity_id
_entity_poly.type
_entity_poly.pdbx_seq_one_letter_code
_entity_poly.pdbx_strand_id
1 'polypeptide(L)'
;MGLIYAEIELINGGDIELVRRGFMDKDEIKRMWVTALVDTGSYMLAINENIQEQLQLPVVEKRKAQLATGQIIECDVVAPVELRFKNRQTTCRAMVLPGDAEVLLGAIPLEDMDVLIHPLRQELIVNPEHPYFAQMKMK
;
A
#
# COMPACT_ATOMS: atom_id res chain seq x y z
N MET A 1 -7.95 15.85 -15.83
CA MET A 1 -8.33 15.13 -14.61
C MET A 1 -7.39 15.49 -13.48
N GLY A 2 -7.94 15.73 -12.31
CA GLY A 2 -7.13 16.02 -11.14
C GLY A 2 -6.50 14.78 -10.54
N LEU A 3 -5.56 14.99 -9.62
CA LEU A 3 -4.96 13.92 -8.84
C LEU A 3 -5.96 13.45 -7.77
N ILE A 4 -5.94 12.15 -7.50
CA ILE A 4 -6.82 11.54 -6.50
C ILE A 4 -5.96 11.00 -5.37
N TYR A 5 -6.28 11.42 -4.15
CA TYR A 5 -5.56 10.99 -2.95
C TYR A 5 -6.48 10.19 -2.05
N ALA A 6 -5.91 9.28 -1.30
CA ALA A 6 -6.64 8.47 -0.33
C ALA A 6 -5.83 8.37 0.96
N GLU A 7 -6.54 8.42 2.08
CA GLU A 7 -5.93 8.16 3.39
C GLU A 7 -5.91 6.66 3.61
N ILE A 8 -4.73 6.10 3.82
CA ILE A 8 -4.55 4.68 4.04
C ILE A 8 -3.71 4.45 5.29
N GLU A 9 -3.91 3.32 5.93
CA GLU A 9 -3.06 2.89 7.04
C GLU A 9 -2.08 1.86 6.54
N LEU A 10 -0.80 2.06 6.86
CA LEU A 10 0.27 1.10 6.58
C LEU A 10 0.73 0.50 7.88
N ILE A 11 0.87 -0.81 7.91
CA ILE A 11 1.20 -1.56 9.12
C ILE A 11 2.30 -2.55 8.79
N ASN A 12 3.23 -2.74 9.72
CA ASN A 12 4.24 -3.80 9.60
C ASN A 12 3.54 -5.15 9.74
N GLY A 13 3.38 -5.88 8.63
CA GLY A 13 2.68 -7.17 8.62
C GLY A 13 3.42 -8.25 9.41
N GLY A 14 4.73 -8.15 9.53
CA GLY A 14 5.51 -9.05 10.37
C GLY A 14 5.16 -8.89 11.84
N ASP A 15 4.94 -7.65 12.29
CA ASP A 15 4.52 -7.38 13.67
C ASP A 15 3.15 -8.00 13.96
N ILE A 16 2.22 -7.89 13.01
CA ILE A 16 0.89 -8.50 13.15
C ILE A 16 1.04 -10.01 13.37
N GLU A 17 1.91 -10.65 12.61
CA GLU A 17 2.13 -12.09 12.73
C GLU A 17 2.77 -12.45 14.07
N LEU A 18 3.70 -11.64 14.56
CA LEU A 18 4.31 -11.85 15.87
C LEU A 18 3.30 -11.75 16.99
N VAL A 19 2.37 -10.80 16.90
CA VAL A 19 1.27 -10.68 17.88
C VAL A 19 0.38 -11.92 17.81
N ARG A 20 0.03 -12.36 16.61
CA ARG A 20 -0.82 -13.55 16.43
C ARG A 20 -0.18 -14.80 17.03
N ARG A 21 1.15 -14.89 16.98
CA ARG A 21 1.90 -16.02 17.52
C ARG A 21 2.25 -15.87 19.00
N GLY A 22 1.89 -14.75 19.61
CA GLY A 22 2.14 -14.51 21.04
C GLY A 22 3.54 -14.02 21.39
N PHE A 23 4.30 -13.53 20.41
CA PHE A 23 5.65 -13.02 20.61
C PHE A 23 5.76 -11.51 20.75
N MET A 24 4.64 -10.81 20.63
CA MET A 24 4.62 -9.35 20.67
C MET A 24 3.26 -8.88 21.15
N ASP A 25 3.21 -7.74 21.86
CA ASP A 25 1.96 -7.13 22.29
C ASP A 25 1.37 -6.27 21.17
N LYS A 26 0.06 -6.16 21.12
CA LYS A 26 -0.65 -5.38 20.08
C LYS A 26 -0.19 -3.94 19.98
N ASP A 27 0.12 -3.32 21.12
CA ASP A 27 0.54 -1.91 21.16
C ASP A 27 1.96 -1.69 20.66
N GLU A 28 2.71 -2.76 20.41
CA GLU A 28 4.03 -2.68 19.82
C GLU A 28 4.02 -2.72 18.28
N ILE A 29 2.88 -3.01 17.67
CA ILE A 29 2.75 -3.07 16.21
C ILE A 29 3.05 -1.68 15.61
N LYS A 30 4.00 -1.62 14.71
CA LYS A 30 4.33 -0.38 14.02
C LYS A 30 3.32 -0.13 12.90
N ARG A 31 2.69 1.05 12.94
CA ARG A 31 1.65 1.46 12.00
C ARG A 31 1.63 2.97 11.84
N MET A 32 1.14 3.43 10.73
CA MET A 32 0.98 4.88 10.49
C MET A 32 -0.06 5.13 9.41
N TRP A 33 -0.72 6.28 9.50
CA TRP A 33 -1.60 6.77 8.46
C TRP A 33 -0.80 7.61 7.47
N VAL A 34 -1.06 7.43 6.20
CA VAL A 34 -0.41 8.22 5.14
C VAL A 34 -1.44 8.64 4.10
N THR A 35 -1.14 9.75 3.42
CA THR A 35 -1.90 10.17 2.26
C THR A 35 -1.19 9.61 1.02
N ALA A 36 -1.89 8.82 0.24
CA ALA A 36 -1.33 8.19 -0.95
C ALA A 36 -1.97 8.75 -2.21
N LEU A 37 -1.16 8.91 -3.25
CA LEU A 37 -1.68 9.19 -4.59
C LEU A 37 -2.21 7.89 -5.17
N VAL A 38 -3.48 7.90 -5.60
CA VAL A 38 -4.08 6.76 -6.28
C VAL A 38 -3.58 6.77 -7.72
N ASP A 39 -2.70 5.82 -8.04
CA ASP A 39 -1.99 5.80 -9.31
C ASP A 39 -2.14 4.42 -9.98
N THR A 40 -3.15 4.30 -10.85
CA THR A 40 -3.42 3.05 -11.56
C THR A 40 -2.34 2.69 -12.57
N GLY A 41 -1.47 3.65 -12.91
CA GLY A 41 -0.32 3.41 -13.77
C GLY A 41 0.86 2.79 -13.03
N SER A 42 0.87 2.83 -11.70
CA SER A 42 1.87 2.14 -10.88
C SER A 42 1.43 0.71 -10.64
N TYR A 43 2.39 -0.22 -10.70
CA TYR A 43 2.10 -1.65 -10.56
C TYR A 43 1.78 -2.02 -9.11
N MET A 44 2.57 -1.55 -8.17
CA MET A 44 2.50 -1.95 -6.78
C MET A 44 2.46 -0.73 -5.86
N LEU A 45 2.33 -0.99 -4.56
CA LEU A 45 2.48 0.06 -3.55
C LEU A 45 3.91 0.60 -3.60
N ALA A 46 4.07 1.91 -3.58
CA ALA A 46 5.37 2.55 -3.42
C ALA A 46 5.34 3.42 -2.17
N ILE A 47 6.34 3.27 -1.32
CA ILE A 47 6.55 4.08 -0.13
C ILE A 47 7.88 4.80 -0.25
N ASN A 48 8.22 5.63 0.72
CA ASN A 48 9.51 6.29 0.74
C ASN A 48 10.40 5.76 1.86
N GLU A 49 11.65 6.22 1.88
CA GLU A 49 12.63 5.77 2.86
C GLU A 49 12.23 6.10 4.29
N ASN A 50 11.57 7.25 4.51
CA ASN A 50 11.12 7.64 5.85
C ASN A 50 10.06 6.68 6.40
N ILE A 51 9.11 6.28 5.57
CA ILE A 51 8.06 5.33 5.98
C ILE A 51 8.68 3.98 6.26
N GLN A 52 9.58 3.51 5.40
CA GLN A 52 10.26 2.24 5.62
C GLN A 52 10.96 2.22 6.97
N GLU A 53 11.67 3.30 7.30
CA GLU A 53 12.40 3.39 8.56
C GLU A 53 11.45 3.39 9.76
N GLN A 54 10.40 4.19 9.70
CA GLN A 54 9.43 4.26 10.81
C GLN A 54 8.73 2.93 11.05
N LEU A 55 8.37 2.22 9.99
CA LEU A 55 7.70 0.93 10.10
C LEU A 55 8.67 -0.25 10.23
N GLN A 56 9.97 -0.01 10.06
CA GLN A 56 11.01 -1.03 10.13
C GLN A 56 10.70 -2.26 9.27
N LEU A 57 10.28 -1.98 8.02
CA LEU A 57 9.93 -3.03 7.08
C LEU A 57 11.21 -3.68 6.53
N PRO A 58 11.31 -5.03 6.57
CA PRO A 58 12.49 -5.70 6.08
C PRO A 58 12.57 -5.73 4.55
N VAL A 59 13.78 -5.59 4.03
CA VAL A 59 14.03 -5.70 2.60
C VAL A 59 14.03 -7.18 2.21
N VAL A 60 13.21 -7.53 1.22
CA VAL A 60 13.10 -8.92 0.75
C VAL A 60 13.72 -9.14 -0.63
N GLU A 61 13.83 -8.09 -1.43
CA GLU A 61 14.48 -8.16 -2.74
C GLU A 61 14.83 -6.76 -3.25
N LYS A 62 15.49 -6.70 -4.39
CA LYS A 62 15.73 -5.45 -5.10
C LYS A 62 15.10 -5.55 -6.49
N ARG A 63 14.58 -4.43 -6.96
CA ARG A 63 14.00 -4.32 -8.30
C ARG A 63 14.42 -3.03 -8.96
N LYS A 64 14.41 -3.04 -10.28
CA LYS A 64 14.54 -1.80 -11.05
C LYS A 64 13.16 -1.23 -11.29
N ALA A 65 13.03 0.08 -11.10
CA ALA A 65 11.79 0.81 -11.36
C ALA A 65 12.07 1.85 -12.44
N GLN A 66 11.16 1.95 -13.39
CA GLN A 66 11.19 3.02 -14.37
C GLN A 66 10.28 4.13 -13.89
N LEU A 67 10.86 5.31 -13.68
CA LEU A 67 10.12 6.47 -13.24
C LEU A 67 9.40 7.15 -14.41
N ALA A 68 8.48 8.06 -14.12
CA ALA A 68 7.75 8.80 -15.13
C ALA A 68 8.68 9.58 -16.08
N THR A 69 9.86 9.96 -15.60
CA THR A 69 10.88 10.65 -16.39
C THR A 69 11.60 9.74 -17.39
N GLY A 70 11.36 8.41 -17.32
CA GLY A 70 12.09 7.41 -18.09
C GLY A 70 13.34 6.90 -17.41
N GLN A 71 13.78 7.53 -16.32
CA GLN A 71 14.95 7.10 -15.56
C GLN A 71 14.67 5.75 -14.90
N ILE A 72 15.66 4.85 -14.97
CA ILE A 72 15.59 3.55 -14.30
C ILE A 72 16.45 3.62 -13.04
N ILE A 73 15.85 3.30 -11.90
CA ILE A 73 16.54 3.26 -10.61
C ILE A 73 16.40 1.88 -10.00
N GLU A 74 17.36 1.52 -9.14
CA GLU A 74 17.27 0.29 -8.36
C GLU A 74 16.67 0.63 -6.99
N CYS A 75 15.65 -0.10 -6.60
CA CYS A 75 14.94 0.14 -5.35
C CYS A 75 14.86 -1.13 -4.52
N ASP A 76 14.86 -0.94 -3.19
CA ASP A 76 14.54 -2.02 -2.27
C ASP A 76 13.05 -2.32 -2.34
N VAL A 77 12.70 -3.58 -2.20
CA VAL A 77 11.31 -4.02 -2.02
C VAL A 77 11.20 -4.60 -0.62
N VAL A 78 10.22 -4.12 0.11
CA VAL A 78 9.97 -4.50 1.51
C VAL A 78 8.66 -5.26 1.63
N ALA A 79 8.57 -6.13 2.62
CA ALA A 79 7.39 -6.94 2.87
C ALA A 79 7.50 -7.63 4.23
N PRO A 80 6.37 -8.05 4.81
CA PRO A 80 5.01 -7.80 4.37
C PRO A 80 4.49 -6.46 4.86
N VAL A 81 3.73 -5.77 4.01
CA VAL A 81 3.05 -4.53 4.38
C VAL A 81 1.56 -4.82 4.41
N GLU A 82 0.91 -4.58 5.55
CA GLU A 82 -0.53 -4.57 5.60
C GLU A 82 -1.02 -3.17 5.28
N LEU A 83 -1.95 -3.07 4.35
CA LEU A 83 -2.54 -1.82 3.91
C LEU A 83 -4.03 -1.88 4.18
N ARG A 84 -4.57 -0.85 4.82
CA ARG A 84 -5.99 -0.75 5.14
C ARG A 84 -6.59 0.54 4.60
N PHE A 85 -7.73 0.40 3.98
CA PHE A 85 -8.53 1.51 3.50
C PHE A 85 -9.99 1.22 3.85
N LYS A 86 -10.56 2.02 4.75
CA LYS A 86 -11.92 1.80 5.26
C LYS A 86 -12.09 0.36 5.72
N ASN A 87 -13.08 -0.38 5.21
CA ASN A 87 -13.31 -1.78 5.61
C ASN A 87 -12.57 -2.79 4.69
N ARG A 88 -11.57 -2.32 3.94
CA ARG A 88 -10.75 -3.15 3.06
C ARG A 88 -9.35 -3.30 3.60
N GLN A 89 -8.72 -4.42 3.26
CA GLN A 89 -7.33 -4.66 3.61
C GLN A 89 -6.66 -5.54 2.56
N THR A 90 -5.35 -5.40 2.45
CA THR A 90 -4.51 -6.27 1.64
C THR A 90 -3.14 -6.38 2.28
N THR A 91 -2.47 -7.51 2.06
CA THR A 91 -1.08 -7.68 2.45
C THR A 91 -0.26 -7.71 1.17
N CYS A 92 0.73 -6.86 1.07
CA CYS A 92 1.48 -6.71 -0.17
C CYS A 92 2.95 -6.37 0.06
N ARG A 93 3.68 -6.31 -1.04
CA ARG A 93 5.04 -5.76 -1.06
C ARG A 93 4.97 -4.29 -1.39
N ALA A 94 5.99 -3.55 -0.98
CA ALA A 94 6.11 -2.15 -1.32
C ALA A 94 7.50 -1.86 -1.87
N MET A 95 7.56 -1.06 -2.91
CA MET A 95 8.81 -0.53 -3.43
C MET A 95 9.19 0.72 -2.63
N VAL A 96 10.45 0.84 -2.27
CA VAL A 96 10.95 1.99 -1.51
C VAL A 96 11.59 2.99 -2.46
N LEU A 97 10.95 4.15 -2.60
CA LEU A 97 11.46 5.24 -3.42
C LEU A 97 12.37 6.14 -2.58
N PRO A 98 13.34 6.82 -3.22
CA PRO A 98 14.30 7.65 -2.49
C PRO A 98 13.66 8.81 -1.73
N GLY A 99 14.27 9.17 -0.61
CA GLY A 99 13.93 10.36 0.16
C GLY A 99 12.52 10.34 0.74
N ASP A 100 11.79 11.41 0.50
CA ASP A 100 10.42 11.63 0.94
C ASP A 100 9.42 11.62 -0.22
N ALA A 101 9.71 10.82 -1.24
CA ALA A 101 8.84 10.68 -2.41
C ALA A 101 7.40 10.37 -2.00
N GLU A 102 6.46 10.79 -2.83
CA GLU A 102 5.04 10.59 -2.60
C GLU A 102 4.69 9.11 -2.59
N VAL A 103 3.81 8.71 -1.66
CA VAL A 103 3.31 7.34 -1.59
C VAL A 103 2.37 7.10 -2.78
N LEU A 104 2.60 6.01 -3.50
CA LEU A 104 1.78 5.64 -4.66
C LEU A 104 1.00 4.37 -4.36
N LEU A 105 -0.31 4.46 -4.50
CA LEU A 105 -1.20 3.31 -4.34
C LEU A 105 -1.49 2.74 -5.71
N GLY A 106 -0.78 1.67 -6.06
CA GLY A 106 -0.80 1.10 -7.40
C GLY A 106 -1.88 0.05 -7.64
N ALA A 107 -1.85 -0.52 -8.83
CA ALA A 107 -2.91 -1.41 -9.32
C ALA A 107 -3.11 -2.66 -8.49
N ILE A 108 -2.04 -3.33 -8.08
CA ILE A 108 -2.14 -4.60 -7.34
C ILE A 108 -2.94 -4.44 -6.04
N PRO A 109 -2.55 -3.54 -5.12
CA PRO A 109 -3.34 -3.36 -3.90
C PRO A 109 -4.76 -2.83 -4.17
N LEU A 110 -4.94 -1.97 -5.17
CA LEU A 110 -6.26 -1.47 -5.51
C LEU A 110 -7.20 -2.61 -5.94
N GLU A 111 -6.72 -3.49 -6.81
CA GLU A 111 -7.52 -4.63 -7.27
C GLU A 111 -7.81 -5.61 -6.14
N ASP A 112 -6.81 -5.90 -5.32
CA ASP A 112 -6.98 -6.86 -4.22
C ASP A 112 -8.00 -6.38 -3.20
N MET A 113 -8.07 -5.08 -2.96
CA MET A 113 -9.01 -4.50 -2.00
C MET A 113 -10.42 -4.34 -2.54
N ASP A 114 -10.63 -4.53 -3.83
CA ASP A 114 -11.95 -4.34 -4.46
C ASP A 114 -12.47 -2.92 -4.20
N VAL A 115 -11.68 -1.94 -4.58
CA VAL A 115 -11.98 -0.52 -4.49
C VAL A 115 -11.95 0.08 -5.90
N LEU A 116 -12.62 1.20 -6.06
CA LEU A 116 -12.66 1.87 -7.36
C LEU A 116 -12.70 3.39 -7.19
N ILE A 117 -12.44 4.08 -8.28
CA ILE A 117 -12.49 5.54 -8.30
C ILE A 117 -13.91 5.97 -8.68
N HIS A 118 -14.53 6.78 -7.83
CA HIS A 118 -15.85 7.34 -8.15
C HIS A 118 -15.69 8.42 -9.23
N PRO A 119 -16.32 8.25 -10.40
CA PRO A 119 -16.03 9.11 -11.54
C PRO A 119 -16.46 10.58 -11.35
N LEU A 120 -17.53 10.82 -10.60
CA LEU A 120 -18.01 12.19 -10.36
C LEU A 120 -17.31 12.86 -9.18
N ARG A 121 -17.15 12.14 -8.06
CA ARG A 121 -16.52 12.70 -6.86
C ARG A 121 -15.01 12.70 -6.91
N GLN A 122 -14.40 12.00 -7.86
CA GLN A 122 -12.95 11.92 -8.01
C GLN A 122 -12.28 11.46 -6.71
N GLU A 123 -12.81 10.39 -6.12
CA GLU A 123 -12.27 9.83 -4.88
C GLU A 123 -12.26 8.31 -4.93
N LEU A 124 -11.36 7.72 -4.14
CA LEU A 124 -11.32 6.27 -3.98
C LEU A 124 -12.44 5.85 -3.05
N ILE A 125 -13.21 4.85 -3.46
CA ILE A 125 -14.32 4.32 -2.67
C ILE A 125 -14.27 2.79 -2.65
N VAL A 126 -14.86 2.23 -1.61
CA VAL A 126 -15.15 0.80 -1.56
C VAL A 126 -16.16 0.50 -2.67
N ASN A 127 -15.98 -0.63 -3.37
CA ASN A 127 -16.89 -1.01 -4.44
C ASN A 127 -18.33 -1.06 -3.88
N PRO A 128 -19.24 -0.21 -4.37
CA PRO A 128 -20.60 -0.16 -3.83
C PRO A 128 -21.43 -1.41 -4.09
N GLU A 129 -21.02 -2.23 -5.04
CA GLU A 129 -21.68 -3.54 -5.28
C GLU A 129 -21.28 -4.57 -4.23
N HIS A 130 -20.19 -4.34 -3.51
CA HIS A 130 -19.68 -5.24 -2.48
C HIS A 130 -19.37 -4.44 -1.21
N PRO A 131 -20.41 -3.95 -0.50
CA PRO A 131 -20.19 -2.96 0.57
C PRO A 131 -19.56 -3.54 1.84
N TYR A 132 -19.66 -4.84 2.09
CA TYR A 132 -19.23 -5.43 3.35
C TYR A 132 -17.94 -6.23 3.24
N PHE A 133 -17.73 -6.93 2.15
CA PHE A 133 -16.55 -7.74 1.91
C PHE A 133 -16.05 -7.54 0.50
N ALA A 134 -14.73 -7.52 0.34
CA ALA A 134 -14.14 -7.54 -0.99
C ALA A 134 -14.57 -8.82 -1.72
N GLN A 135 -14.81 -8.72 -3.01
CA GLN A 135 -15.18 -9.84 -3.84
C GLN A 135 -14.26 -9.91 -5.03
N MET A 136 -13.80 -11.12 -5.34
CA MET A 136 -12.97 -11.31 -6.51
C MET A 136 -13.48 -12.48 -7.32
N LYS A 137 -13.25 -12.43 -8.62
CA LYS A 137 -13.60 -13.51 -9.52
C LYS A 137 -12.48 -14.54 -9.51
N MET A 138 -12.79 -15.77 -9.12
CA MET A 138 -11.81 -16.84 -9.04
C MET A 138 -11.76 -17.70 -10.29
N LYS A 139 -12.80 -17.61 -11.13
CA LYS A 139 -12.86 -18.45 -12.32
C LYS A 139 -13.80 -17.91 -13.38
#